data_b507163fad0d34ddadce34abc2dfec01
#
_entry.id   b507163fad0d34ddadce34abc2dfec01
#
_cell.length_a   1.000
_cell.length_b   1.000
_cell.length_c   1.000
_cell.angle_alpha   90.00
_cell.angle_beta   90.00
_cell.angle_gamma   90.00
#
_symmetry.space_group_name_H-M   'P 1'
#
loop_
_entity.id
_entity.type
_entity.pdbx_description
1 polymer ?
#
loop_
_entity_poly.entity_id
_entity_poly.type
_entity_poly.pdbx_seq_one_letter_code
_entity_poly.pdbx_strand_id
1 'polypeptide(L)'
;MVEKTMDKIVALAKSRGFVYPGSEIYGGLANTWDYGNLGVELKNNVKRAWWKKFIQENPYNVGVDCAILMNPQTWVASGHLGGFSDPLMDSKQCHERFRADKIIEDYAAENGIELESSVDGWTQEQMAAFIEDNNIPCPTCGKHDFTDIRQFNLMFKTFQGVTEDAKNTVYLRPETAQGIFVNFKNVQRTSRKKLPFGIGQIGKSFRNEITPGNFTFRTREFEQMELEFFCKPDTDLEWFDYWKSFCLNWLSSLGLKDEEVRYRDHDQEELSFYSKATTDVEFLFPFGWGELWGIADRTDYDLTQHQNVSGQDMTYFDDETKEKYIPYVIEPSLGADRVVLAFLCSAYDEENIGTEEKPDMRTVLHFHPALAPVKIGVLPLSKKLNEGAEKVFAELSKYYNCEFDDRGNIGKRYRRQDEIGTPFCVTYDFDSEEDGAVTVRDRDTMEQERVKIEDLKAYFEKKFEW
;
A
#
# COMPACT_ATOMS: atom_id res chain seq x y z
N MET A 1 7.72 4.20 -25.88
CA MET A 1 7.73 3.81 -24.44
C MET A 1 8.13 2.36 -24.37
N VAL A 2 9.01 2.02 -23.45
CA VAL A 2 9.39 0.61 -23.21
C VAL A 2 8.22 -0.10 -22.54
N GLU A 3 7.95 -1.34 -22.94
CA GLU A 3 6.91 -2.15 -22.32
C GLU A 3 7.31 -2.48 -20.87
N LYS A 4 6.54 -1.97 -19.91
CA LYS A 4 6.69 -2.27 -18.48
C LYS A 4 5.99 -3.61 -18.19
N THR A 5 6.75 -4.63 -17.85
CA THR A 5 6.21 -5.94 -17.45
C THR A 5 6.46 -6.21 -15.98
N MET A 6 5.60 -7.00 -15.34
CA MET A 6 5.82 -7.42 -13.94
C MET A 6 7.15 -8.15 -13.78
N ASP A 7 7.55 -8.96 -14.75
CA ASP A 7 8.82 -9.71 -14.69
C ASP A 7 10.04 -8.80 -14.59
N LYS A 8 10.07 -7.70 -15.37
CA LYS A 8 11.15 -6.70 -15.32
C LYS A 8 11.19 -6.00 -13.96
N ILE A 9 10.03 -5.59 -13.46
CA ILE A 9 9.91 -4.88 -12.18
C ILE A 9 10.29 -5.80 -11.02
N VAL A 10 9.81 -7.05 -11.00
CA VAL A 10 10.16 -8.05 -9.99
C VAL A 10 11.65 -8.39 -10.03
N ALA A 11 12.23 -8.55 -11.24
CA ALA A 11 13.66 -8.81 -11.41
C ALA A 11 14.51 -7.65 -10.85
N LEU A 12 14.14 -6.40 -11.16
CA LEU A 12 14.80 -5.22 -10.60
C LEU A 12 14.67 -5.18 -9.09
N ALA A 13 13.44 -5.34 -8.57
CA ALA A 13 13.17 -5.29 -7.14
C ALA A 13 14.00 -6.29 -6.34
N LYS A 14 14.09 -7.54 -6.82
CA LYS A 14 14.90 -8.59 -6.21
C LYS A 14 16.39 -8.29 -6.31
N SER A 15 16.88 -7.94 -7.50
CA SER A 15 18.33 -7.74 -7.73
C SER A 15 18.89 -6.50 -7.04
N ARG A 16 18.06 -5.50 -6.73
CA ARG A 16 18.48 -4.24 -6.09
C ARG A 16 18.12 -4.16 -4.60
N GLY A 17 17.51 -5.18 -4.04
CA GLY A 17 17.24 -5.23 -2.60
C GLY A 17 16.01 -4.43 -2.18
N PHE A 18 15.01 -4.32 -3.05
CA PHE A 18 13.71 -3.80 -2.66
C PHE A 18 12.86 -4.89 -1.98
N VAL A 19 12.78 -6.06 -2.58
CA VAL A 19 11.96 -7.16 -2.06
C VAL A 19 12.65 -8.49 -2.29
N TYR A 20 12.64 -9.37 -1.29
CA TYR A 20 13.13 -10.73 -1.37
C TYR A 20 12.02 -11.75 -1.12
N PRO A 21 12.09 -12.98 -1.65
CA PRO A 21 11.21 -14.05 -1.20
C PRO A 21 11.38 -14.31 0.30
N GLY A 22 10.28 -14.35 1.05
CA GLY A 22 10.33 -14.60 2.48
C GLY A 22 10.86 -16.00 2.80
N SER A 23 11.85 -16.08 3.71
CA SER A 23 12.48 -17.35 4.11
C SER A 23 13.12 -18.13 2.95
N GLU A 24 13.71 -17.44 1.98
CA GLU A 24 14.23 -18.01 0.72
C GLU A 24 15.20 -19.17 0.94
N ILE A 25 16.05 -19.12 1.95
CA ILE A 25 17.02 -20.19 2.27
C ILE A 25 16.40 -21.55 2.61
N TYR A 26 15.09 -21.57 2.96
CA TYR A 26 14.31 -22.78 3.21
C TYR A 26 13.34 -23.12 2.06
N GLY A 27 13.54 -22.52 0.88
CA GLY A 27 12.66 -22.69 -0.27
C GLY A 27 11.49 -21.71 -0.30
N GLY A 28 11.44 -20.79 0.64
CA GLY A 28 10.41 -19.76 0.72
C GLY A 28 9.08 -20.23 1.32
N LEU A 29 8.17 -19.29 1.53
CA LEU A 29 6.77 -19.53 1.84
C LEU A 29 5.94 -18.84 0.76
N ALA A 30 5.01 -19.58 0.15
CA ALA A 30 4.25 -19.10 -1.01
C ALA A 30 3.66 -17.70 -0.78
N ASN A 31 4.00 -16.79 -1.68
CA ASN A 31 3.59 -15.39 -1.71
C ASN A 31 3.81 -14.63 -0.40
N THR A 32 4.95 -14.90 0.24
CA THR A 32 5.47 -14.17 1.41
C THR A 32 6.74 -13.46 0.98
N TRP A 33 6.84 -12.17 1.34
CA TRP A 33 7.89 -11.29 0.86
C TRP A 33 8.52 -10.51 2.02
N ASP A 34 9.83 -10.37 1.98
CA ASP A 34 10.60 -9.54 2.89
C ASP A 34 11.02 -8.26 2.16
N TYR A 35 10.81 -7.10 2.77
CA TYR A 35 11.38 -5.86 2.25
C TYR A 35 12.86 -5.80 2.57
N GLY A 36 13.69 -5.67 1.52
CA GLY A 36 15.13 -5.53 1.66
C GLY A 36 15.54 -4.13 2.12
N ASN A 37 16.87 -3.87 2.08
CA ASN A 37 17.44 -2.62 2.55
C ASN A 37 16.91 -1.36 1.83
N LEU A 38 16.63 -1.43 0.53
CA LEU A 38 16.00 -0.32 -0.20
C LEU A 38 14.49 -0.33 -0.06
N GLY A 39 13.87 -1.50 -0.04
CA GLY A 39 12.43 -1.64 0.09
C GLY A 39 11.89 -1.14 1.42
N VAL A 40 12.57 -1.40 2.53
CA VAL A 40 12.14 -0.90 3.84
C VAL A 40 12.21 0.63 3.91
N GLU A 41 13.22 1.25 3.29
CA GLU A 41 13.32 2.70 3.23
C GLU A 41 12.23 3.32 2.34
N LEU A 42 11.97 2.73 1.16
CA LEU A 42 10.86 3.15 0.30
C LEU A 42 9.52 3.07 1.03
N LYS A 43 9.23 1.93 1.65
CA LYS A 43 7.99 1.71 2.40
C LYS A 43 7.85 2.68 3.59
N ASN A 44 8.92 2.91 4.33
CA ASN A 44 8.93 3.88 5.43
C ASN A 44 8.74 5.32 4.93
N ASN A 45 9.29 5.68 3.77
CA ASN A 45 9.08 7.00 3.17
C ASN A 45 7.62 7.19 2.75
N VAL A 46 6.98 6.17 2.15
CA VAL A 46 5.56 6.19 1.80
C VAL A 46 4.70 6.37 3.06
N LYS A 47 4.95 5.60 4.12
CA LYS A 47 4.23 5.73 5.39
C LYS A 47 4.42 7.09 6.05
N ARG A 48 5.64 7.65 6.01
CA ARG A 48 5.93 9.01 6.51
C ARG A 48 5.19 10.08 5.71
N ALA A 49 5.14 9.94 4.38
CA ALA A 49 4.41 10.86 3.50
C ALA A 49 2.91 10.83 3.81
N TRP A 50 2.34 9.63 4.00
CA TRP A 50 0.95 9.51 4.40
C TRP A 50 0.70 10.14 5.78
N TRP A 51 1.50 9.78 6.79
CA TRP A 51 1.36 10.33 8.15
C TRP A 51 1.49 11.85 8.19
N LYS A 52 2.42 12.41 7.40
CA LYS A 52 2.59 13.85 7.28
C LYS A 52 1.31 14.52 6.79
N LYS A 53 0.73 14.05 5.69
CA LYS A 53 -0.44 14.68 5.06
C LYS A 53 -1.76 14.38 5.77
N PHE A 54 -1.96 13.13 6.19
CA PHE A 54 -3.23 12.71 6.78
C PHE A 54 -3.34 13.01 8.28
N ILE A 55 -2.22 13.05 9.00
CA ILE A 55 -2.22 13.24 10.45
C ILE A 55 -1.58 14.56 10.86
N GLN A 56 -0.30 14.78 10.48
CA GLN A 56 0.47 15.91 11.01
C GLN A 56 -0.04 17.25 10.47
N GLU A 57 -0.26 17.38 9.17
CA GLU A 57 -0.69 18.61 8.49
C GLU A 57 -2.22 18.77 8.47
N ASN A 58 -2.98 17.75 8.83
CA ASN A 58 -4.43 17.79 8.83
C ASN A 58 -4.98 18.23 10.21
N PRO A 59 -5.75 19.31 10.28
CA PRO A 59 -6.22 19.86 11.56
C PRO A 59 -7.28 19.00 12.24
N TYR A 60 -7.93 18.09 11.50
CA TYR A 60 -8.99 17.25 12.02
C TYR A 60 -8.46 15.98 12.68
N ASN A 61 -7.35 15.43 12.21
CA ASN A 61 -6.96 14.06 12.49
C ASN A 61 -5.98 13.91 13.64
N VAL A 62 -6.01 12.72 14.24
CA VAL A 62 -5.03 12.25 15.23
C VAL A 62 -4.65 10.81 14.90
N GLY A 63 -3.53 10.32 15.45
CA GLY A 63 -3.06 8.97 15.21
C GLY A 63 -3.23 8.06 16.42
N VAL A 64 -3.34 6.75 16.15
CA VAL A 64 -3.28 5.67 17.15
C VAL A 64 -2.39 4.53 16.64
N ASP A 65 -1.98 3.66 17.55
CA ASP A 65 -1.36 2.37 17.23
C ASP A 65 -2.01 1.30 18.13
N CYS A 66 -2.97 0.58 17.57
CA CYS A 66 -3.75 -0.43 18.30
C CYS A 66 -3.07 -1.80 18.21
N ALA A 67 -3.25 -2.63 19.24
CA ALA A 67 -2.75 -3.99 19.26
C ALA A 67 -3.34 -4.85 18.12
N ILE A 68 -2.53 -5.76 17.57
CA ILE A 68 -2.97 -6.75 16.57
C ILE A 68 -3.94 -7.74 17.22
N LEU A 69 -3.59 -8.23 18.42
CA LEU A 69 -4.43 -9.15 19.19
C LEU A 69 -5.47 -8.36 19.99
N MET A 70 -6.73 -8.64 19.73
CA MET A 70 -7.86 -7.94 20.30
C MET A 70 -8.84 -8.94 20.93
N ASN A 71 -9.71 -8.47 21.79
CA ASN A 71 -10.78 -9.29 22.33
C ASN A 71 -11.61 -9.88 21.19
N PRO A 72 -11.86 -11.20 21.14
CA PRO A 72 -12.64 -11.84 20.06
C PRO A 72 -14.04 -11.24 19.85
N GLN A 73 -14.63 -10.62 20.89
CA GLN A 73 -15.93 -9.94 20.76
C GLN A 73 -15.89 -8.75 19.78
N THR A 74 -14.71 -8.17 19.54
CA THR A 74 -14.53 -7.15 18.49
C THR A 74 -14.90 -7.70 17.12
N TRP A 75 -14.49 -8.94 16.85
CA TRP A 75 -14.74 -9.60 15.56
C TRP A 75 -16.17 -10.19 15.46
N VAL A 76 -16.81 -10.43 16.58
CA VAL A 76 -18.26 -10.73 16.63
C VAL A 76 -19.04 -9.48 16.28
N ALA A 77 -18.73 -8.35 16.91
CA ALA A 77 -19.41 -7.08 16.67
C ALA A 77 -19.29 -6.59 15.24
N SER A 78 -18.08 -6.65 14.68
CA SER A 78 -17.81 -6.23 13.30
C SER A 78 -18.33 -7.21 12.22
N GLY A 79 -18.79 -8.40 12.63
CA GLY A 79 -19.30 -9.42 11.69
C GLY A 79 -18.23 -10.30 11.03
N HIS A 80 -16.93 -10.05 11.27
CA HIS A 80 -15.83 -10.80 10.62
C HIS A 80 -15.86 -12.30 10.95
N LEU A 81 -16.25 -12.70 12.15
CA LEU A 81 -16.33 -14.12 12.48
C LEU A 81 -17.46 -14.85 11.74
N GLY A 82 -18.53 -14.15 11.39
CA GLY A 82 -19.69 -14.73 10.74
C GLY A 82 -19.70 -14.62 9.21
N GLY A 83 -19.13 -13.54 8.64
CA GLY A 83 -19.32 -13.19 7.23
C GLY A 83 -18.04 -12.92 6.43
N PHE A 84 -16.87 -12.85 7.07
CA PHE A 84 -15.62 -12.60 6.35
C PHE A 84 -15.05 -13.88 5.74
N SER A 85 -15.63 -14.30 4.63
CA SER A 85 -15.33 -15.59 4.01
C SER A 85 -15.43 -15.53 2.49
N ASP A 86 -14.59 -16.32 1.82
CA ASP A 86 -14.60 -16.51 0.37
C ASP A 86 -15.26 -17.83 0.00
N PRO A 87 -15.94 -17.91 -1.16
CA PRO A 87 -16.49 -19.16 -1.69
C PRO A 87 -15.37 -20.04 -2.25
N LEU A 88 -15.01 -21.10 -1.51
CA LEU A 88 -13.92 -22.01 -1.83
C LEU A 88 -14.43 -23.29 -2.49
N MET A 89 -13.79 -23.71 -3.57
CA MET A 89 -13.94 -25.04 -4.18
C MET A 89 -12.58 -25.64 -4.57
N ASP A 90 -12.49 -26.98 -4.62
CA ASP A 90 -11.30 -27.70 -5.02
C ASP A 90 -11.56 -28.45 -6.34
N SER A 91 -10.58 -28.52 -7.25
CA SER A 91 -10.63 -29.47 -8.37
C SER A 91 -10.41 -30.89 -7.83
N LYS A 92 -11.33 -31.82 -8.10
CA LYS A 92 -11.19 -33.21 -7.66
C LYS A 92 -10.08 -33.97 -8.39
N GLN A 93 -9.56 -33.41 -9.51
CA GLN A 93 -8.54 -34.06 -10.33
C GLN A 93 -7.12 -33.63 -9.95
N CYS A 94 -6.87 -32.30 -9.86
CA CYS A 94 -5.54 -31.78 -9.55
C CYS A 94 -5.38 -31.33 -8.10
N HIS A 95 -6.47 -31.33 -7.32
CA HIS A 95 -6.52 -30.89 -5.93
C HIS A 95 -6.15 -29.42 -5.70
N GLU A 96 -6.10 -28.61 -6.76
CA GLU A 96 -5.91 -27.17 -6.65
C GLU A 96 -7.17 -26.50 -6.14
N ARG A 97 -6.98 -25.40 -5.39
CA ARG A 97 -8.02 -24.63 -4.74
C ARG A 97 -8.29 -23.35 -5.47
N PHE A 98 -9.57 -23.00 -5.55
CA PHE A 98 -10.02 -21.81 -6.26
C PHE A 98 -11.14 -21.09 -5.50
N ARG A 99 -11.22 -19.79 -5.74
CA ARG A 99 -12.40 -19.01 -5.41
C ARG A 99 -13.41 -19.19 -6.54
N ALA A 100 -14.63 -19.60 -6.19
CA ALA A 100 -15.68 -19.86 -7.18
C ALA A 100 -16.09 -18.58 -7.91
N ASP A 101 -16.21 -17.46 -7.19
CA ASP A 101 -16.51 -16.15 -7.75
C ASP A 101 -15.48 -15.72 -8.80
N LYS A 102 -14.17 -15.87 -8.52
CA LYS A 102 -13.10 -15.48 -9.46
C LYS A 102 -13.08 -16.33 -10.72
N ILE A 103 -13.29 -17.64 -10.60
CA ILE A 103 -13.37 -18.52 -11.78
C ILE A 103 -14.55 -18.11 -12.68
N ILE A 104 -15.67 -17.70 -12.09
CA ILE A 104 -16.84 -17.22 -12.84
C ILE A 104 -16.51 -15.91 -13.55
N GLU A 105 -15.93 -14.95 -12.85
CA GLU A 105 -15.56 -13.64 -13.41
C GLU A 105 -14.55 -13.79 -14.56
N ASP A 106 -13.49 -14.56 -14.34
CA ASP A 106 -12.45 -14.79 -15.35
C ASP A 106 -13.04 -15.48 -16.60
N TYR A 107 -13.85 -16.52 -16.40
CA TYR A 107 -14.51 -17.21 -17.50
C TYR A 107 -15.48 -16.31 -18.27
N ALA A 108 -16.27 -15.50 -17.57
CA ALA A 108 -17.22 -14.57 -18.20
C ALA A 108 -16.48 -13.53 -19.02
N ALA A 109 -15.39 -12.96 -18.50
CA ALA A 109 -14.55 -11.99 -19.19
C ALA A 109 -13.90 -12.59 -20.46
N GLU A 110 -13.33 -13.79 -20.36
CA GLU A 110 -12.71 -14.48 -21.50
C GLU A 110 -13.71 -14.83 -22.62
N ASN A 111 -14.95 -15.12 -22.26
CA ASN A 111 -15.99 -15.56 -23.21
C ASN A 111 -16.96 -14.42 -23.61
N GLY A 112 -16.75 -13.19 -23.12
CA GLY A 112 -17.61 -12.04 -23.43
C GLY A 112 -19.03 -12.19 -22.90
N ILE A 113 -19.19 -12.85 -21.76
CA ILE A 113 -20.50 -13.02 -21.08
C ILE A 113 -20.72 -11.83 -20.17
N GLU A 114 -21.80 -11.10 -20.41
CA GLU A 114 -22.25 -10.05 -19.49
C GLU A 114 -22.95 -10.69 -18.29
N LEU A 115 -22.45 -10.46 -17.09
CA LEU A 115 -23.07 -10.91 -15.85
C LEU A 115 -24.14 -9.91 -15.44
N GLU A 116 -25.32 -10.39 -15.02
CA GLU A 116 -26.45 -9.54 -14.61
C GLU A 116 -26.16 -8.73 -13.35
N SER A 117 -25.23 -9.18 -12.51
CA SER A 117 -24.79 -8.52 -11.27
C SER A 117 -23.38 -8.98 -10.90
N SER A 118 -22.75 -8.28 -9.94
CA SER A 118 -21.46 -8.74 -9.37
C SER A 118 -21.61 -10.11 -8.73
N VAL A 119 -20.64 -11.00 -9.01
CA VAL A 119 -20.61 -12.38 -8.47
C VAL A 119 -20.47 -12.41 -6.95
N ASP A 120 -19.91 -11.36 -6.35
CA ASP A 120 -19.76 -11.24 -4.89
C ASP A 120 -21.09 -11.30 -4.14
N GLY A 121 -22.20 -10.89 -4.78
CA GLY A 121 -23.54 -10.96 -4.23
C GLY A 121 -24.28 -12.28 -4.46
N TRP A 122 -23.68 -13.24 -5.19
CA TRP A 122 -24.34 -14.50 -5.53
C TRP A 122 -24.33 -15.50 -4.38
N THR A 123 -25.38 -16.32 -4.32
CA THR A 123 -25.41 -17.47 -3.41
C THR A 123 -24.50 -18.60 -3.93
N GLN A 124 -24.12 -19.53 -3.04
CA GLN A 124 -23.33 -20.71 -3.44
C GLN A 124 -24.05 -21.54 -4.51
N GLU A 125 -25.36 -21.64 -4.42
CA GLU A 125 -26.21 -22.35 -5.40
C GLU A 125 -26.17 -21.65 -6.77
N GLN A 126 -26.23 -20.34 -6.82
CA GLN A 126 -26.13 -19.56 -8.07
C GLN A 126 -24.75 -19.74 -8.72
N MET A 127 -23.69 -19.63 -7.92
CA MET A 127 -22.31 -19.86 -8.40
C MET A 127 -22.13 -21.30 -8.93
N ALA A 128 -22.60 -22.29 -8.20
CA ALA A 128 -22.52 -23.71 -8.60
C ALA A 128 -23.28 -23.97 -9.90
N ALA A 129 -24.50 -23.44 -10.01
CA ALA A 129 -25.31 -23.55 -11.22
C ALA A 129 -24.62 -22.93 -12.43
N PHE A 130 -24.07 -21.71 -12.28
CA PHE A 130 -23.38 -21.03 -13.37
C PHE A 130 -22.14 -21.82 -13.85
N ILE A 131 -21.35 -22.38 -12.92
CA ILE A 131 -20.16 -23.21 -13.22
C ILE A 131 -20.57 -24.46 -13.98
N GLU A 132 -21.67 -25.13 -13.57
CA GLU A 132 -22.18 -26.33 -14.21
C GLU A 132 -22.79 -26.04 -15.59
N ASP A 133 -23.68 -25.03 -15.69
CA ASP A 133 -24.38 -24.67 -16.92
C ASP A 133 -23.42 -24.23 -18.03
N ASN A 134 -22.35 -23.53 -17.68
CA ASN A 134 -21.32 -23.08 -18.62
C ASN A 134 -20.19 -24.09 -18.79
N ASN A 135 -20.23 -25.20 -18.08
CA ASN A 135 -19.20 -26.24 -18.12
C ASN A 135 -17.80 -25.67 -17.96
N ILE A 136 -17.60 -24.83 -16.91
CA ILE A 136 -16.37 -24.09 -16.69
C ILE A 136 -15.22 -25.05 -16.35
N PRO A 137 -14.09 -25.01 -17.09
CA PRO A 137 -12.96 -25.89 -16.82
C PRO A 137 -12.11 -25.39 -15.65
N CYS A 138 -11.48 -26.32 -14.95
CA CYS A 138 -10.43 -25.99 -13.99
C CYS A 138 -9.27 -25.27 -14.70
N PRO A 139 -8.85 -24.07 -14.27
CA PRO A 139 -7.77 -23.32 -14.90
C PRO A 139 -6.44 -24.08 -14.98
N THR A 140 -6.20 -25.01 -14.04
CA THR A 140 -4.94 -25.76 -13.96
C THR A 140 -4.94 -27.02 -14.79
N CYS A 141 -6.00 -27.84 -14.71
CA CYS A 141 -6.00 -29.17 -15.35
C CYS A 141 -7.02 -29.34 -16.49
N GLY A 142 -7.84 -28.32 -16.76
CA GLY A 142 -8.85 -28.31 -17.81
C GLY A 142 -10.03 -29.27 -17.60
N LYS A 143 -10.17 -29.88 -16.41
CA LYS A 143 -11.29 -30.79 -16.07
C LYS A 143 -12.43 -30.00 -15.42
N HIS A 144 -13.65 -30.56 -15.54
CA HIS A 144 -14.88 -29.88 -15.07
C HIS A 144 -15.45 -30.53 -13.79
N ASP A 145 -14.60 -31.09 -12.94
CA ASP A 145 -15.02 -31.82 -11.75
C ASP A 145 -14.52 -31.12 -10.49
N PHE A 146 -15.40 -30.34 -9.87
CA PHE A 146 -15.15 -29.59 -8.65
C PHE A 146 -15.88 -30.16 -7.45
N THR A 147 -15.40 -29.84 -6.25
CA THR A 147 -16.14 -30.10 -5.00
C THR A 147 -17.27 -29.10 -4.85
N ASP A 148 -18.18 -29.37 -3.91
CA ASP A 148 -19.16 -28.36 -3.49
C ASP A 148 -18.46 -27.08 -3.00
N ILE A 149 -19.10 -25.92 -3.25
CA ILE A 149 -18.64 -24.63 -2.78
C ILE A 149 -18.87 -24.55 -1.27
N ARG A 150 -17.84 -24.15 -0.54
CA ARG A 150 -17.91 -23.94 0.92
C ARG A 150 -17.36 -22.57 1.29
N GLN A 151 -17.90 -21.97 2.34
CA GLN A 151 -17.38 -20.70 2.86
C GLN A 151 -16.08 -20.97 3.65
N PHE A 152 -15.05 -20.20 3.33
CA PHE A 152 -13.75 -20.24 3.99
C PHE A 152 -13.47 -18.92 4.68
N ASN A 153 -13.51 -18.88 6.02
CA ASN A 153 -13.23 -17.67 6.78
C ASN A 153 -11.76 -17.26 6.66
N LEU A 154 -11.51 -16.02 6.28
CA LEU A 154 -10.17 -15.48 5.99
C LEU A 154 -9.38 -15.07 7.24
N MET A 155 -9.96 -15.13 8.44
CA MET A 155 -9.23 -14.75 9.65
C MET A 155 -8.22 -15.83 10.06
N PHE A 156 -6.97 -15.44 10.28
CA PHE A 156 -5.99 -16.29 10.95
C PHE A 156 -6.36 -16.47 12.41
N LYS A 157 -6.47 -17.73 12.82
CA LYS A 157 -6.79 -18.15 14.18
C LYS A 157 -5.53 -18.59 14.91
N THR A 158 -5.39 -18.17 16.18
CA THR A 158 -4.32 -18.61 17.07
C THR A 158 -4.84 -18.72 18.50
N PHE A 159 -3.95 -18.99 19.46
CA PHE A 159 -4.32 -19.21 20.86
C PHE A 159 -3.47 -18.35 21.78
N GLN A 160 -4.09 -17.86 22.85
CA GLN A 160 -3.41 -17.15 23.93
C GLN A 160 -3.33 -18.06 25.15
N GLY A 161 -2.13 -18.23 25.71
CA GLY A 161 -1.90 -19.13 26.86
C GLY A 161 -1.40 -20.51 26.44
N VAL A 162 -1.53 -21.48 27.34
CA VAL A 162 -0.89 -22.82 27.22
C VAL A 162 -1.79 -23.88 26.61
N THR A 163 -3.09 -23.62 26.45
CA THR A 163 -4.07 -24.59 25.93
C THR A 163 -4.71 -24.08 24.65
N GLU A 164 -4.83 -24.97 23.66
CA GLU A 164 -5.48 -24.74 22.39
C GLU A 164 -6.97 -25.09 22.49
N ASP A 165 -7.74 -24.24 23.13
CA ASP A 165 -9.18 -24.40 23.31
C ASP A 165 -9.97 -23.17 22.90
N ALA A 166 -11.30 -23.30 22.87
CA ALA A 166 -12.20 -22.23 22.42
C ALA A 166 -12.11 -20.98 23.32
N LYS A 167 -11.74 -21.10 24.59
CA LYS A 167 -11.65 -19.97 25.52
C LYS A 167 -10.39 -19.14 25.29
N ASN A 168 -9.34 -19.79 24.79
CA ASN A 168 -8.05 -19.19 24.54
C ASN A 168 -7.88 -18.78 23.06
N THR A 169 -8.90 -18.98 22.24
CA THR A 169 -8.87 -18.61 20.81
C THR A 169 -8.84 -17.10 20.65
N VAL A 170 -7.86 -16.61 19.90
CA VAL A 170 -7.74 -15.23 19.44
C VAL A 170 -7.45 -15.21 17.94
N TYR A 171 -7.59 -14.05 17.33
CA TYR A 171 -7.44 -13.91 15.90
C TYR A 171 -6.41 -12.82 15.58
N LEU A 172 -5.66 -12.99 14.49
CA LEU A 172 -4.88 -11.90 13.91
C LEU A 172 -5.85 -10.97 13.19
N ARG A 173 -5.76 -9.67 13.45
CA ARG A 173 -6.69 -8.70 12.86
C ARG A 173 -6.65 -8.72 11.33
N PRO A 174 -7.80 -8.78 10.63
CA PRO A 174 -7.85 -8.74 9.17
C PRO A 174 -7.84 -7.30 8.62
N GLU A 175 -8.01 -6.30 9.49
CA GLU A 175 -8.00 -4.86 9.18
C GLU A 175 -7.60 -4.05 10.41
N THR A 176 -7.20 -2.81 10.19
CA THR A 176 -6.83 -1.87 11.25
C THR A 176 -8.03 -1.05 11.77
N ALA A 177 -9.14 -0.99 11.02
CA ALA A 177 -10.32 -0.19 11.31
C ALA A 177 -10.92 -0.47 12.69
N GLN A 178 -11.09 -1.74 13.05
CA GLN A 178 -11.79 -2.11 14.29
C GLN A 178 -11.04 -1.64 15.55
N GLY A 179 -9.71 -1.59 15.50
CA GLY A 179 -8.90 -0.98 16.56
C GLY A 179 -9.20 0.49 16.78
N ILE A 180 -9.53 1.20 15.72
CA ILE A 180 -9.92 2.61 15.77
C ILE A 180 -11.32 2.74 16.39
N PHE A 181 -12.29 1.98 15.91
CA PHE A 181 -13.68 2.06 16.42
C PHE A 181 -13.79 1.76 17.91
N VAL A 182 -13.14 0.70 18.40
CA VAL A 182 -13.17 0.38 19.85
C VAL A 182 -12.49 1.44 20.72
N ASN A 183 -11.62 2.25 20.13
CA ASN A 183 -10.94 3.36 20.81
C ASN A 183 -11.57 4.74 20.58
N PHE A 184 -12.65 4.83 19.81
CA PHE A 184 -13.30 6.11 19.47
C PHE A 184 -13.51 7.01 20.70
N LYS A 185 -14.16 6.51 21.76
CA LYS A 185 -14.44 7.29 22.97
C LYS A 185 -13.16 7.66 23.74
N ASN A 186 -12.16 6.76 23.76
CA ASN A 186 -10.87 7.02 24.39
C ASN A 186 -10.15 8.19 23.71
N VAL A 187 -10.08 8.13 22.39
CA VAL A 187 -9.39 9.16 21.59
C VAL A 187 -10.15 10.48 21.67
N GLN A 188 -11.47 10.48 21.47
CA GLN A 188 -12.29 11.69 21.56
C GLN A 188 -12.08 12.41 22.91
N ARG A 189 -12.14 11.67 24.00
CA ARG A 189 -11.96 12.20 25.37
C ARG A 189 -10.57 12.77 25.61
N THR A 190 -9.53 12.05 25.18
CA THR A 190 -8.13 12.43 25.47
C THR A 190 -7.62 13.51 24.55
N SER A 191 -8.04 13.53 23.28
CA SER A 191 -7.68 14.56 22.32
C SER A 191 -8.56 15.81 22.40
N ARG A 192 -9.73 15.72 23.06
CA ARG A 192 -10.74 16.80 23.12
C ARG A 192 -11.24 17.26 21.76
N LYS A 193 -11.16 16.40 20.75
CA LYS A 193 -11.63 16.71 19.40
C LYS A 193 -13.15 16.81 19.37
N LYS A 194 -13.63 17.78 18.60
CA LYS A 194 -15.04 17.89 18.18
C LYS A 194 -15.19 17.30 16.79
N LEU A 195 -16.40 16.87 16.45
CA LEU A 195 -16.72 16.48 15.09
C LEU A 195 -16.66 17.69 14.13
N PRO A 196 -16.17 17.52 12.89
CA PRO A 196 -15.60 16.27 12.38
C PRO A 196 -14.14 16.07 12.85
N PHE A 197 -13.76 14.81 13.08
CA PHE A 197 -12.36 14.45 13.32
C PHE A 197 -12.07 13.02 12.86
N GLY A 198 -10.82 12.76 12.49
CA GLY A 198 -10.37 11.46 12.07
C GLY A 198 -9.36 10.82 13.03
N ILE A 199 -9.31 9.51 13.02
CA ILE A 199 -8.31 8.71 13.74
C ILE A 199 -7.62 7.82 12.70
N GLY A 200 -6.32 8.04 12.51
CA GLY A 200 -5.52 7.28 11.57
C GLY A 200 -4.61 6.26 12.23
N GLN A 201 -4.34 5.17 11.54
CA GLN A 201 -3.45 4.11 11.98
C GLN A 201 -2.67 3.55 10.80
N ILE A 202 -1.40 3.21 11.05
CA ILE A 202 -0.59 2.37 10.15
C ILE A 202 -0.32 1.08 10.91
N GLY A 203 -0.61 -0.07 10.30
CA GLY A 203 -0.36 -1.32 11.00
C GLY A 203 -0.53 -2.57 10.13
N LYS A 204 0.04 -3.66 10.63
CA LYS A 204 -0.09 -4.99 10.02
C LYS A 204 -1.50 -5.52 10.12
N SER A 205 -1.95 -6.17 9.04
CA SER A 205 -3.19 -6.93 8.95
C SER A 205 -2.94 -8.27 8.27
N PHE A 206 -3.83 -9.22 8.50
CA PHE A 206 -3.63 -10.62 8.11
C PHE A 206 -4.91 -11.18 7.52
N ARG A 207 -4.84 -11.68 6.29
CA ARG A 207 -5.95 -12.38 5.64
C ARG A 207 -5.46 -13.67 5.04
N ASN A 208 -6.06 -14.79 5.43
CA ASN A 208 -5.67 -16.12 4.93
C ASN A 208 -6.19 -16.32 3.50
N GLU A 209 -5.71 -15.48 2.59
CA GLU A 209 -6.10 -15.45 1.18
C GLU A 209 -5.96 -16.83 0.53
N ILE A 210 -6.98 -17.24 -0.23
CA ILE A 210 -6.99 -18.51 -0.96
C ILE A 210 -6.05 -18.44 -2.16
N THR A 211 -6.11 -17.32 -2.90
CA THR A 211 -5.34 -17.08 -4.12
C THR A 211 -4.48 -15.81 -4.00
N PRO A 212 -3.44 -15.82 -3.14
CA PRO A 212 -2.49 -14.71 -3.11
C PRO A 212 -1.72 -14.65 -4.43
N GLY A 213 -1.31 -13.45 -4.87
CA GLY A 213 -0.64 -13.34 -6.17
C GLY A 213 -0.20 -11.92 -6.51
N ASN A 214 0.30 -11.78 -7.73
CA ASN A 214 0.77 -10.51 -8.28
C ASN A 214 1.82 -9.82 -7.39
N PHE A 215 2.88 -10.57 -7.03
CA PHE A 215 3.98 -10.09 -6.20
C PHE A 215 3.47 -9.59 -4.83
N THR A 216 3.73 -8.32 -4.45
CA THR A 216 3.29 -7.74 -3.18
C THR A 216 1.87 -7.18 -3.22
N PHE A 217 1.14 -7.33 -4.33
CA PHE A 217 -0.21 -6.80 -4.47
C PHE A 217 -1.24 -7.52 -3.59
N ARG A 218 -1.19 -8.86 -3.54
CA ARG A 218 -2.10 -9.66 -2.71
C ARG A 218 -1.31 -10.71 -1.91
N THR A 219 -1.12 -10.42 -0.63
CA THR A 219 -0.35 -11.24 0.31
C THR A 219 -1.20 -11.58 1.52
N ARG A 220 -0.80 -12.58 2.32
CA ARG A 220 -1.51 -12.98 3.55
C ARG A 220 -1.17 -12.10 4.75
N GLU A 221 0.01 -11.51 4.75
CA GLU A 221 0.46 -10.52 5.71
C GLU A 221 0.78 -9.24 4.96
N PHE A 222 0.13 -8.14 5.31
CA PHE A 222 0.28 -6.84 4.66
C PHE A 222 0.17 -5.70 5.67
N GLU A 223 0.39 -4.48 5.22
CA GLU A 223 0.27 -3.29 6.06
C GLU A 223 -0.76 -2.34 5.46
N GLN A 224 -1.65 -1.82 6.32
CA GLN A 224 -2.65 -0.82 5.96
C GLN A 224 -2.26 0.55 6.53
N MET A 225 -2.63 1.58 5.79
CA MET A 225 -2.69 2.98 6.25
C MET A 225 -4.15 3.39 6.16
N GLU A 226 -4.80 3.55 7.28
CA GLU A 226 -6.25 3.65 7.38
C GLU A 226 -6.65 4.83 8.25
N LEU A 227 -7.67 5.54 7.82
CA LEU A 227 -8.28 6.66 8.52
C LEU A 227 -9.77 6.40 8.69
N GLU A 228 -10.26 6.50 9.91
CA GLU A 228 -11.69 6.56 10.20
C GLU A 228 -12.04 8.01 10.53
N PHE A 229 -12.78 8.64 9.64
CA PHE A 229 -13.17 10.05 9.76
C PHE A 229 -14.61 10.16 10.21
N PHE A 230 -14.79 10.59 11.44
CA PHE A 230 -16.09 10.73 12.10
C PHE A 230 -16.71 12.08 11.80
N CYS A 231 -17.94 12.08 11.31
CA CYS A 231 -18.69 13.29 10.96
C CYS A 231 -20.14 13.24 11.45
N LYS A 232 -20.81 14.40 11.38
CA LYS A 232 -22.23 14.47 11.69
C LYS A 232 -23.04 13.75 10.60
N PRO A 233 -24.07 12.95 10.94
CA PRO A 233 -25.01 12.43 9.95
C PRO A 233 -25.54 13.54 9.03
N ASP A 234 -25.81 13.21 7.78
CA ASP A 234 -26.21 14.11 6.70
C ASP A 234 -25.12 15.07 6.17
N THR A 235 -23.88 15.01 6.70
CA THR A 235 -22.69 15.67 6.12
C THR A 235 -21.72 14.67 5.51
N ASP A 236 -22.03 13.41 5.56
CA ASP A 236 -21.21 12.27 5.15
C ASP A 236 -20.80 12.34 3.68
N LEU A 237 -21.72 12.60 2.75
CA LEU A 237 -21.40 12.65 1.32
C LEU A 237 -20.48 13.82 0.95
N GLU A 238 -20.56 14.97 1.64
CA GLU A 238 -19.63 16.08 1.43
C GLU A 238 -18.20 15.67 1.87
N TRP A 239 -18.08 14.96 3.00
CA TRP A 239 -16.79 14.44 3.48
C TRP A 239 -16.29 13.28 2.65
N PHE A 240 -17.17 12.46 2.11
CA PHE A 240 -16.81 11.41 1.16
C PHE A 240 -16.13 12.00 -0.08
N ASP A 241 -16.72 13.02 -0.72
CA ASP A 241 -16.16 13.71 -1.88
C ASP A 241 -14.85 14.43 -1.54
N TYR A 242 -14.74 15.02 -0.35
CA TYR A 242 -13.51 15.61 0.14
C TYR A 242 -12.39 14.58 0.20
N TRP A 243 -12.63 13.42 0.83
CA TRP A 243 -11.61 12.39 0.99
C TRP A 243 -11.26 11.70 -0.34
N LYS A 244 -12.21 11.50 -1.25
CA LYS A 244 -11.92 11.04 -2.63
C LYS A 244 -10.87 11.94 -3.28
N SER A 245 -11.12 13.23 -3.30
CA SER A 245 -10.21 14.21 -3.91
C SER A 245 -8.87 14.30 -3.17
N PHE A 246 -8.88 14.26 -1.85
CA PHE A 246 -7.68 14.33 -1.02
C PHE A 246 -6.74 13.13 -1.26
N CYS A 247 -7.29 11.91 -1.32
CA CYS A 247 -6.54 10.68 -1.55
C CYS A 247 -5.89 10.68 -2.94
N LEU A 248 -6.62 11.04 -4.00
CA LEU A 248 -6.07 11.10 -5.35
C LEU A 248 -4.98 12.17 -5.46
N ASN A 249 -5.22 13.37 -4.92
CA ASN A 249 -4.24 14.45 -4.91
C ASN A 249 -2.94 14.07 -4.18
N TRP A 250 -3.04 13.29 -3.11
CA TRP A 250 -1.86 12.78 -2.41
C TRP A 250 -1.02 11.85 -3.31
N LEU A 251 -1.65 10.94 -4.04
CA LEU A 251 -0.95 10.05 -4.98
C LEU A 251 -0.26 10.85 -6.09
N SER A 252 -0.98 11.79 -6.72
CA SER A 252 -0.43 12.63 -7.79
C SER A 252 0.71 13.52 -7.29
N SER A 253 0.62 14.05 -6.07
CA SER A 253 1.69 14.87 -5.45
C SER A 253 2.98 14.09 -5.20
N LEU A 254 2.93 12.76 -5.20
CA LEU A 254 4.07 11.86 -5.04
C LEU A 254 4.51 11.20 -6.36
N GLY A 255 3.95 11.64 -7.49
CA GLY A 255 4.44 11.32 -8.82
C GLY A 255 3.68 10.25 -9.58
N LEU A 256 2.54 9.74 -9.08
CA LEU A 256 1.65 8.95 -9.92
C LEU A 256 0.98 9.87 -10.96
N LYS A 257 0.91 9.41 -12.19
CA LYS A 257 0.40 10.19 -13.32
C LYS A 257 -1.10 10.01 -13.46
N ASP A 258 -1.77 11.05 -13.98
CA ASP A 258 -3.23 11.03 -14.15
C ASP A 258 -3.72 9.88 -15.04
N GLU A 259 -2.94 9.50 -16.05
CA GLU A 259 -3.26 8.36 -16.94
C GLU A 259 -3.04 6.99 -16.30
N GLU A 260 -2.35 6.93 -15.15
CA GLU A 260 -2.08 5.69 -14.41
C GLU A 260 -3.10 5.42 -13.30
N VAL A 261 -3.97 6.37 -12.99
CA VAL A 261 -4.95 6.27 -11.89
C VAL A 261 -6.36 6.59 -12.37
N ARG A 262 -7.36 6.01 -11.72
CA ARG A 262 -8.76 6.30 -11.98
C ARG A 262 -9.62 6.10 -10.74
N TYR A 263 -10.82 6.70 -10.74
CA TYR A 263 -11.88 6.31 -9.83
C TYR A 263 -12.68 5.15 -10.41
N ARG A 264 -13.11 4.24 -9.53
CA ARG A 264 -14.11 3.22 -9.79
C ARG A 264 -15.16 3.33 -8.69
N ASP A 265 -16.27 3.98 -9.00
CA ASP A 265 -17.42 4.02 -8.09
C ASP A 265 -18.11 2.65 -8.10
N HIS A 266 -18.51 2.17 -6.92
CA HIS A 266 -19.23 0.92 -6.79
C HIS A 266 -20.73 1.13 -7.10
N ASP A 267 -21.31 0.23 -7.86
CA ASP A 267 -22.76 0.18 -8.07
C ASP A 267 -23.46 -0.24 -6.77
N GLN A 268 -24.74 0.12 -6.64
CA GLN A 268 -25.48 -0.09 -5.40
C GLN A 268 -25.59 -1.58 -5.00
N GLU A 269 -25.49 -2.49 -5.96
CA GLU A 269 -25.50 -3.94 -5.78
C GLU A 269 -24.14 -4.51 -5.31
N GLU A 270 -23.04 -3.76 -5.53
CA GLU A 270 -21.70 -4.10 -5.06
C GLU A 270 -21.41 -3.58 -3.66
N LEU A 271 -22.22 -2.63 -3.15
CA LEU A 271 -21.96 -2.03 -1.85
C LEU A 271 -22.03 -3.07 -0.74
N SER A 272 -21.04 -3.03 0.15
CA SER A 272 -21.13 -3.75 1.42
C SER A 272 -22.39 -3.32 2.18
N PHE A 273 -22.98 -4.23 2.92
CA PHE A 273 -24.24 -4.00 3.66
C PHE A 273 -24.19 -2.84 4.68
N TYR A 274 -22.99 -2.39 5.02
CA TYR A 274 -22.74 -1.26 5.92
C TYR A 274 -22.42 0.05 5.18
N SER A 275 -22.27 0.02 3.87
CA SER A 275 -21.80 1.18 3.10
C SER A 275 -22.93 1.85 2.35
N LYS A 276 -22.96 3.19 2.41
CA LYS A 276 -23.87 4.04 1.63
C LYS A 276 -23.27 4.42 0.27
N ALA A 277 -21.96 4.55 0.20
CA ALA A 277 -21.19 4.82 -1.01
C ALA A 277 -19.79 4.24 -0.86
N THR A 278 -19.23 3.74 -1.93
CA THR A 278 -17.83 3.25 -2.00
C THR A 278 -17.22 3.64 -3.33
N THR A 279 -15.98 4.09 -3.30
CA THR A 279 -15.17 4.37 -4.48
C THR A 279 -13.78 3.78 -4.28
N ASP A 280 -13.28 3.05 -5.28
CA ASP A 280 -11.88 2.68 -5.35
C ASP A 280 -11.08 3.74 -6.11
N VAL A 281 -9.86 3.99 -5.68
CA VAL A 281 -8.82 4.59 -6.52
C VAL A 281 -7.96 3.45 -7.02
N GLU A 282 -7.99 3.21 -8.32
CA GLU A 282 -7.25 2.14 -8.97
C GLU A 282 -6.01 2.68 -9.67
N PHE A 283 -4.97 1.85 -9.74
CA PHE A 283 -3.74 2.08 -10.50
C PHE A 283 -3.61 1.06 -11.62
N LEU A 284 -3.11 1.50 -12.78
CA LEU A 284 -2.84 0.65 -13.93
C LEU A 284 -1.49 -0.08 -13.75
N PHE A 285 -1.54 -1.23 -13.09
CA PHE A 285 -0.39 -2.13 -13.01
C PHE A 285 -0.11 -2.82 -14.36
N PRO A 286 1.07 -3.42 -14.56
CA PRO A 286 1.33 -4.21 -15.75
C PRO A 286 0.39 -5.40 -15.96
N PHE A 287 -0.30 -5.86 -14.92
CA PHE A 287 -1.31 -6.92 -14.97
C PHE A 287 -2.75 -6.39 -15.10
N GLY A 288 -2.94 -5.08 -15.24
CA GLY A 288 -4.24 -4.43 -15.33
C GLY A 288 -4.58 -3.51 -14.16
N TRP A 289 -5.79 -3.00 -14.15
CA TRP A 289 -6.27 -2.12 -13.07
C TRP A 289 -6.35 -2.84 -11.74
N GLY A 290 -5.86 -2.23 -10.71
CA GLY A 290 -5.89 -2.76 -9.34
C GLY A 290 -6.11 -1.66 -8.31
N GLU A 291 -6.91 -1.97 -7.31
CA GLU A 291 -7.27 -1.08 -6.22
C GLU A 291 -6.05 -0.69 -5.38
N LEU A 292 -5.90 0.61 -5.15
CA LEU A 292 -4.97 1.19 -4.16
C LEU A 292 -5.71 1.64 -2.91
N TRP A 293 -6.75 2.45 -3.05
CA TRP A 293 -7.61 2.95 -2.00
C TRP A 293 -9.00 2.35 -2.12
N GLY A 294 -9.57 1.94 -1.01
CA GLY A 294 -11.00 1.86 -0.82
C GLY A 294 -11.45 3.06 0.00
N ILE A 295 -12.40 3.84 -0.48
CA ILE A 295 -12.98 4.97 0.24
C ILE A 295 -14.45 4.66 0.41
N ALA A 296 -14.90 4.47 1.65
CA ALA A 296 -16.26 4.06 1.96
C ALA A 296 -16.95 5.03 2.93
N ASP A 297 -18.21 5.31 2.67
CA ASP A 297 -19.14 5.86 3.66
C ASP A 297 -19.78 4.69 4.41
N ARG A 298 -19.28 4.44 5.63
CA ARG A 298 -19.69 3.32 6.49
C ARG A 298 -20.90 3.64 7.36
N THR A 299 -21.45 4.83 7.23
CA THR A 299 -22.55 5.32 8.07
C THR A 299 -22.20 5.23 9.57
N ASP A 300 -23.15 4.92 10.43
CA ASP A 300 -22.96 4.67 11.87
C ASP A 300 -22.78 3.18 12.22
N TYR A 301 -22.62 2.33 11.21
CA TYR A 301 -22.70 0.88 11.36
C TYR A 301 -21.76 0.34 12.45
N ASP A 302 -20.45 0.58 12.32
CA ASP A 302 -19.44 -0.01 13.20
C ASP A 302 -19.63 0.42 14.67
N LEU A 303 -19.81 1.72 14.89
CA LEU A 303 -20.05 2.23 16.25
C LEU A 303 -21.33 1.68 16.86
N THR A 304 -22.38 1.54 16.06
CA THR A 304 -23.65 0.93 16.49
C THR A 304 -23.46 -0.54 16.86
N GLN A 305 -22.72 -1.31 16.03
CA GLN A 305 -22.45 -2.71 16.34
C GLN A 305 -21.62 -2.88 17.63
N HIS A 306 -20.57 -2.08 17.79
CA HIS A 306 -19.79 -2.10 19.03
C HIS A 306 -20.61 -1.68 20.26
N GLN A 307 -21.49 -0.70 20.13
CA GLN A 307 -22.42 -0.32 21.18
C GLN A 307 -23.35 -1.49 21.55
N ASN A 308 -23.96 -2.14 20.56
CA ASN A 308 -24.92 -3.23 20.78
C ASN A 308 -24.28 -4.45 21.46
N VAL A 309 -23.06 -4.83 21.03
CA VAL A 309 -22.36 -6.01 21.56
C VAL A 309 -21.73 -5.74 22.93
N SER A 310 -21.13 -4.57 23.11
CA SER A 310 -20.41 -4.22 24.34
C SER A 310 -21.31 -3.64 25.44
N GLY A 311 -22.45 -3.07 25.08
CA GLY A 311 -23.32 -2.29 25.96
C GLY A 311 -22.73 -0.93 26.37
N GLN A 312 -21.62 -0.50 25.74
CA GLN A 312 -20.98 0.79 26.00
C GLN A 312 -21.56 1.88 25.10
N ASP A 313 -21.75 3.08 25.64
CA ASP A 313 -22.25 4.23 24.88
C ASP A 313 -21.19 4.73 23.88
N MET A 314 -21.48 4.60 22.59
CA MET A 314 -20.64 5.06 21.47
C MET A 314 -21.13 6.36 20.86
N THR A 315 -22.14 7.01 21.44
CA THR A 315 -22.68 8.27 20.91
C THR A 315 -21.72 9.45 21.14
N TYR A 316 -21.82 10.44 20.28
CA TYR A 316 -21.21 11.77 20.44
C TYR A 316 -22.28 12.73 20.98
N PHE A 317 -21.89 13.57 21.92
CA PHE A 317 -22.72 14.69 22.40
C PHE A 317 -22.18 16.00 21.79
N ASP A 318 -23.01 16.65 21.02
CA ASP A 318 -22.71 17.95 20.44
C ASP A 318 -23.06 19.07 21.41
N ASP A 319 -22.04 19.74 21.95
CA ASP A 319 -22.21 20.83 22.90
C ASP A 319 -22.89 22.07 22.32
N GLU A 320 -22.85 22.25 21.01
CA GLU A 320 -23.43 23.40 20.32
C GLU A 320 -24.93 23.21 20.07
N THR A 321 -25.31 22.06 19.52
CA THR A 321 -26.71 21.74 19.21
C THR A 321 -27.46 21.07 20.36
N LYS A 322 -26.72 20.56 21.39
CA LYS A 322 -27.23 19.74 22.51
C LYS A 322 -27.84 18.40 22.04
N GLU A 323 -27.50 17.97 20.83
CA GLU A 323 -27.92 16.69 20.27
C GLU A 323 -26.98 15.58 20.67
N LYS A 324 -27.51 14.35 20.73
CA LYS A 324 -26.75 13.13 20.97
C LYS A 324 -27.03 12.14 19.85
N TYR A 325 -25.99 11.72 19.16
CA TYR A 325 -26.10 10.82 18.00
C TYR A 325 -24.86 9.95 17.86
N ILE A 326 -24.94 8.85 17.11
CA ILE A 326 -23.80 8.07 16.68
C ILE A 326 -23.24 8.74 15.42
N PRO A 327 -21.92 9.08 15.38
CA PRO A 327 -21.32 9.67 14.18
C PRO A 327 -21.37 8.73 12.98
N TYR A 328 -21.43 9.32 11.78
CA TYR A 328 -21.14 8.62 10.53
C TYR A 328 -19.64 8.60 10.31
N VAL A 329 -19.18 7.64 9.51
CA VAL A 329 -17.75 7.38 9.29
C VAL A 329 -17.44 7.33 7.82
N ILE A 330 -16.44 8.11 7.41
CA ILE A 330 -15.81 7.98 6.09
C ILE A 330 -14.45 7.30 6.29
N GLU A 331 -14.24 6.20 5.60
CA GLU A 331 -13.05 5.37 5.66
C GLU A 331 -12.23 5.48 4.38
N PRO A 332 -11.16 6.26 4.31
CA PRO A 332 -10.09 6.07 3.35
C PRO A 332 -9.11 5.00 3.84
N SER A 333 -9.07 3.85 3.18
CA SER A 333 -8.18 2.73 3.50
C SER A 333 -7.23 2.42 2.35
N LEU A 334 -5.93 2.34 2.63
CA LEU A 334 -4.86 2.13 1.65
C LEU A 334 -3.97 0.96 2.05
N GLY A 335 -3.75 0.03 1.13
CA GLY A 335 -2.74 -1.01 1.28
C GLY A 335 -1.33 -0.44 1.06
N ALA A 336 -0.51 -0.36 2.11
CA ALA A 336 0.85 0.17 2.01
C ALA A 336 1.71 -0.61 1.00
N ASP A 337 1.57 -1.93 0.98
CA ASP A 337 2.32 -2.81 0.06
C ASP A 337 1.90 -2.59 -1.41
N ARG A 338 0.60 -2.37 -1.66
CA ARG A 338 0.07 -2.09 -2.99
C ARG A 338 0.55 -0.75 -3.52
N VAL A 339 0.50 0.30 -2.70
CA VAL A 339 0.94 1.64 -3.14
C VAL A 339 2.45 1.71 -3.33
N VAL A 340 3.24 1.00 -2.52
CA VAL A 340 4.69 0.85 -2.74
C VAL A 340 4.96 0.18 -4.08
N LEU A 341 4.21 -0.87 -4.44
CA LEU A 341 4.30 -1.51 -5.74
C LEU A 341 3.89 -0.55 -6.88
N ALA A 342 2.83 0.24 -6.69
CA ALA A 342 2.39 1.22 -7.69
C ALA A 342 3.48 2.28 -7.94
N PHE A 343 4.08 2.84 -6.89
CA PHE A 343 5.20 3.77 -7.04
C PHE A 343 6.40 3.13 -7.73
N LEU A 344 6.70 1.87 -7.45
CA LEU A 344 7.78 1.15 -8.11
C LEU A 344 7.48 0.95 -9.61
N CYS A 345 6.25 0.56 -9.95
CA CYS A 345 5.80 0.39 -11.34
C CYS A 345 5.80 1.72 -12.11
N SER A 346 5.28 2.79 -11.51
CA SER A 346 5.23 4.11 -12.13
C SER A 346 6.64 4.66 -12.37
N ALA A 347 7.52 4.53 -11.36
CA ALA A 347 8.88 5.05 -11.41
C ALA A 347 9.80 4.32 -12.39
N TYR A 348 9.53 3.05 -12.71
CA TYR A 348 10.40 2.25 -13.59
C TYR A 348 10.42 2.79 -15.02
N ASP A 349 11.63 2.99 -15.58
CA ASP A 349 11.82 3.30 -16.99
C ASP A 349 13.15 2.72 -17.52
N GLU A 350 13.22 2.56 -18.84
CA GLU A 350 14.41 2.19 -19.59
C GLU A 350 14.63 3.25 -20.68
N GLU A 351 15.66 4.04 -20.56
CA GLU A 351 15.93 5.17 -21.44
C GLU A 351 17.15 4.95 -22.31
N ASN A 352 17.08 5.32 -23.57
CA ASN A 352 18.26 5.40 -24.44
C ASN A 352 18.88 6.79 -24.30
N ILE A 353 20.00 6.89 -23.61
CA ILE A 353 20.78 8.13 -23.44
C ILE A 353 21.94 8.25 -24.44
N GLY A 354 22.08 7.26 -25.32
CA GLY A 354 22.99 7.28 -26.46
C GLY A 354 22.37 7.85 -27.72
N THR A 355 23.00 7.60 -28.85
CA THR A 355 22.45 7.96 -30.18
C THR A 355 21.70 6.76 -30.79
N GLU A 356 20.94 6.98 -31.84
CA GLU A 356 20.31 5.89 -32.60
C GLU A 356 21.32 4.89 -33.16
N GLU A 357 22.48 5.40 -33.62
CA GLU A 357 23.57 4.57 -34.16
C GLU A 357 24.34 3.80 -33.09
N LYS A 358 24.40 4.36 -31.86
CA LYS A 358 25.08 3.76 -30.70
C LYS A 358 24.20 3.91 -29.46
N PRO A 359 23.20 3.04 -29.31
CA PRO A 359 22.30 3.10 -28.15
C PRO A 359 23.06 2.80 -26.84
N ASP A 360 22.74 3.56 -25.81
CA ASP A 360 23.23 3.38 -24.45
C ASP A 360 22.01 3.37 -23.51
N MET A 361 21.52 2.17 -23.24
CA MET A 361 20.32 2.00 -22.40
C MET A 361 20.65 2.17 -20.93
N ARG A 362 19.85 2.98 -20.21
CA ARG A 362 19.85 3.04 -18.75
C ARG A 362 18.51 2.59 -18.19
N THR A 363 18.55 1.78 -17.17
CA THR A 363 17.41 1.51 -16.30
C THR A 363 17.39 2.57 -15.20
N VAL A 364 16.25 3.17 -14.95
CA VAL A 364 16.09 4.24 -13.96
C VAL A 364 14.77 4.10 -13.22
N LEU A 365 14.78 4.46 -11.94
CA LEU A 365 13.57 4.61 -11.13
C LEU A 365 13.34 6.10 -10.84
N HIS A 366 12.32 6.68 -11.47
CA HIS A 366 11.95 8.09 -11.32
C HIS A 366 11.11 8.35 -10.06
N PHE A 367 11.58 7.87 -8.90
CA PHE A 367 10.88 8.16 -7.65
C PHE A 367 10.83 9.67 -7.37
N HIS A 368 9.69 10.11 -6.90
CA HIS A 368 9.62 11.43 -6.25
C HIS A 368 10.67 11.53 -5.14
N PRO A 369 11.42 12.65 -5.00
CA PRO A 369 12.49 12.76 -4.02
C PRO A 369 12.09 12.42 -2.59
N ALA A 370 10.84 12.71 -2.19
CA ALA A 370 10.31 12.33 -0.88
C ALA A 370 10.24 10.80 -0.68
N LEU A 371 10.06 10.02 -1.74
CA LEU A 371 9.92 8.55 -1.68
C LEU A 371 11.24 7.81 -1.87
N ALA A 372 12.20 8.36 -2.60
CA ALA A 372 13.47 7.71 -2.92
C ALA A 372 14.13 7.07 -1.68
N PRO A 373 14.52 5.78 -1.73
CA PRO A 373 15.15 5.09 -0.60
C PRO A 373 16.47 5.73 -0.17
N VAL A 374 17.33 6.00 -1.13
CA VAL A 374 18.56 6.77 -0.98
C VAL A 374 18.30 8.16 -1.54
N LYS A 375 18.55 9.18 -0.74
CA LYS A 375 18.32 10.58 -1.13
C LYS A 375 19.50 11.14 -1.92
N ILE A 376 20.71 10.80 -1.51
CA ILE A 376 21.95 11.36 -2.06
C ILE A 376 22.99 10.25 -2.17
N GLY A 377 23.52 10.04 -3.39
CA GLY A 377 24.71 9.23 -3.61
C GLY A 377 25.97 10.08 -3.53
N VAL A 378 26.89 9.78 -2.61
CA VAL A 378 28.18 10.49 -2.50
C VAL A 378 29.27 9.68 -3.19
N LEU A 379 29.82 10.24 -4.26
CA LEU A 379 30.67 9.53 -5.20
C LEU A 379 32.01 10.25 -5.37
N PRO A 380 33.13 9.75 -4.80
CA PRO A 380 34.44 10.32 -5.10
C PRO A 380 34.83 10.07 -6.57
N LEU A 381 35.32 11.06 -7.29
CA LEU A 381 35.72 10.86 -8.70
C LEU A 381 36.85 9.80 -8.82
N SER A 382 37.73 9.75 -7.82
CA SER A 382 38.82 8.79 -7.70
C SER A 382 38.96 8.32 -6.26
N LYS A 383 39.45 7.11 -6.03
CA LYS A 383 39.74 6.59 -4.67
C LYS A 383 40.69 7.48 -3.87
N LYS A 384 41.55 8.27 -4.53
CA LYS A 384 42.42 9.24 -3.87
C LYS A 384 41.67 10.35 -3.14
N LEU A 385 40.42 10.56 -3.51
CA LEU A 385 39.53 11.59 -2.99
C LEU A 385 38.56 11.06 -1.93
N ASN A 386 38.67 9.80 -1.52
CA ASN A 386 37.76 9.18 -0.57
C ASN A 386 37.67 9.96 0.73
N GLU A 387 38.78 10.45 1.29
CA GLU A 387 38.78 11.18 2.57
C GLU A 387 37.90 12.44 2.52
N GLY A 388 37.98 13.23 1.43
CA GLY A 388 37.14 14.42 1.25
C GLY A 388 35.68 14.05 1.04
N ALA A 389 35.40 13.04 0.21
CA ALA A 389 34.05 12.54 -0.05
C ALA A 389 33.39 11.95 1.21
N GLU A 390 34.15 11.23 2.05
CA GLU A 390 33.67 10.67 3.33
C GLU A 390 33.25 11.78 4.32
N LYS A 391 33.96 12.91 4.33
CA LYS A 391 33.58 14.06 5.14
C LYS A 391 32.24 14.65 4.67
N VAL A 392 32.04 14.76 3.36
CA VAL A 392 30.76 15.21 2.77
C VAL A 392 29.63 14.20 3.09
N PHE A 393 29.90 12.91 2.94
CA PHE A 393 28.96 11.85 3.32
C PHE A 393 28.59 11.94 4.80
N ALA A 394 29.55 12.06 5.70
CA ALA A 394 29.33 12.14 7.14
C ALA A 394 28.50 13.37 7.54
N GLU A 395 28.61 14.47 6.81
CA GLU A 395 27.79 15.65 7.05
C GLU A 395 26.34 15.47 6.54
N LEU A 396 26.17 15.02 5.28
CA LEU A 396 24.85 14.85 4.68
C LEU A 396 24.05 13.74 5.32
N SER A 397 24.69 12.64 5.75
CA SER A 397 24.02 11.49 6.39
C SER A 397 23.39 11.80 7.75
N LYS A 398 23.68 12.95 8.37
CA LYS A 398 22.98 13.43 9.56
C LYS A 398 21.53 13.82 9.28
N TYR A 399 21.20 14.15 8.03
CA TYR A 399 19.90 14.69 7.61
C TYR A 399 19.16 13.80 6.62
N TYR A 400 19.91 13.05 5.79
CA TYR A 400 19.36 12.27 4.68
C TYR A 400 19.92 10.86 4.67
N ASN A 401 19.17 9.90 4.15
CA ASN A 401 19.68 8.57 3.85
C ASN A 401 20.62 8.67 2.63
N CYS A 402 21.90 8.54 2.86
CA CYS A 402 22.95 8.67 1.85
C CYS A 402 23.63 7.31 1.57
N GLU A 403 24.09 7.10 0.35
CA GLU A 403 24.96 5.98 -0.01
C GLU A 403 26.32 6.51 -0.46
N PHE A 404 27.39 5.85 -0.02
CA PHE A 404 28.76 6.11 -0.45
C PHE A 404 29.24 5.01 -1.38
N ASP A 405 29.67 5.36 -2.62
CA ASP A 405 30.13 4.38 -3.58
C ASP A 405 31.43 4.83 -4.28
N ASP A 406 32.51 4.08 -4.05
CA ASP A 406 33.81 4.27 -4.67
C ASP A 406 34.23 3.16 -5.67
N ARG A 407 33.26 2.26 -6.00
CA ARG A 407 33.52 1.06 -6.81
C ARG A 407 33.37 1.30 -8.31
N GLY A 408 34.40 0.95 -9.09
CA GLY A 408 34.40 1.10 -10.55
C GLY A 408 34.61 2.56 -10.99
N ASN A 409 34.24 2.90 -12.22
CA ASN A 409 34.30 4.26 -12.74
C ASN A 409 33.05 5.06 -12.40
N ILE A 410 33.14 6.39 -12.49
CA ILE A 410 32.06 7.31 -12.12
C ILE A 410 30.75 7.04 -12.91
N GLY A 411 30.85 6.72 -14.19
CA GLY A 411 29.66 6.44 -15.01
C GLY A 411 28.89 5.20 -14.50
N LYS A 412 29.60 4.14 -14.08
CA LYS A 412 28.96 2.96 -13.48
C LYS A 412 28.33 3.26 -12.11
N ARG A 413 28.89 4.20 -11.35
CA ARG A 413 28.32 4.62 -10.06
C ARG A 413 27.02 5.39 -10.27
N TYR A 414 26.99 6.32 -11.23
CA TYR A 414 25.73 7.00 -11.60
C TYR A 414 24.66 6.01 -12.03
N ARG A 415 25.00 5.00 -12.88
CA ARG A 415 24.05 3.98 -13.31
C ARG A 415 23.44 3.21 -12.14
N ARG A 416 24.25 2.82 -11.15
CA ARG A 416 23.75 2.13 -9.95
C ARG A 416 22.79 3.00 -9.15
N GLN A 417 23.08 4.30 -9.04
CA GLN A 417 22.18 5.25 -8.35
C GLN A 417 20.90 5.51 -9.15
N ASP A 418 20.98 5.61 -10.47
CA ASP A 418 19.81 5.73 -11.35
C ASP A 418 18.88 4.50 -11.20
N GLU A 419 19.44 3.29 -11.19
CA GLU A 419 18.70 2.01 -11.04
C GLU A 419 17.96 1.87 -9.70
N ILE A 420 18.41 2.51 -8.65
CA ILE A 420 17.76 2.48 -7.33
C ILE A 420 16.94 3.73 -7.04
N GLY A 421 16.92 4.68 -7.99
CA GLY A 421 16.09 5.87 -7.94
C GLY A 421 16.60 6.99 -7.05
N THR A 422 17.91 7.05 -6.79
CA THR A 422 18.53 8.15 -6.05
C THR A 422 18.41 9.46 -6.84
N PRO A 423 17.72 10.49 -6.31
CA PRO A 423 17.44 11.70 -7.08
C PRO A 423 18.66 12.58 -7.32
N PHE A 424 19.64 12.55 -6.43
CA PHE A 424 20.83 13.39 -6.53
C PHE A 424 22.11 12.61 -6.25
N CYS A 425 23.15 12.87 -7.05
CA CYS A 425 24.50 12.37 -6.80
C CYS A 425 25.46 13.54 -6.57
N VAL A 426 26.21 13.48 -5.50
CA VAL A 426 27.27 14.43 -5.15
C VAL A 426 28.61 13.82 -5.52
N THR A 427 29.32 14.41 -6.46
CA THR A 427 30.67 13.98 -6.86
C THR A 427 31.71 14.90 -6.27
N TYR A 428 32.59 14.31 -5.46
CA TYR A 428 33.79 14.96 -4.95
C TYR A 428 34.92 14.72 -5.94
N ASP A 429 35.48 15.76 -6.56
CA ASP A 429 36.51 15.72 -7.59
C ASP A 429 37.81 16.43 -7.13
N PHE A 430 38.76 16.54 -8.02
CA PHE A 430 40.04 17.15 -7.69
C PHE A 430 39.94 18.65 -7.45
N ASP A 431 39.03 19.34 -8.16
CA ASP A 431 38.76 20.77 -7.97
C ASP A 431 38.12 21.03 -6.60
N SER A 432 37.42 20.03 -6.03
CA SER A 432 36.79 20.14 -4.71
C SER A 432 37.76 20.42 -3.58
N GLU A 433 39.01 19.96 -3.71
CA GLU A 433 40.07 20.23 -2.74
C GLU A 433 40.55 21.70 -2.79
N GLU A 434 40.38 22.36 -3.94
CA GLU A 434 40.84 23.74 -4.17
C GLU A 434 39.71 24.75 -3.92
N ASP A 435 38.50 24.47 -4.45
CA ASP A 435 37.38 25.41 -4.43
C ASP A 435 36.37 25.17 -3.30
N GLY A 436 36.48 24.04 -2.59
CA GLY A 436 35.51 23.68 -1.52
C GLY A 436 34.08 23.45 -2.01
N ALA A 437 33.93 23.05 -3.28
CA ALA A 437 32.64 22.74 -3.89
C ALA A 437 32.61 21.32 -4.46
N VAL A 438 31.43 20.81 -4.70
CA VAL A 438 31.19 19.49 -5.30
C VAL A 438 30.25 19.62 -6.49
N THR A 439 30.27 18.61 -7.36
CA THR A 439 29.32 18.55 -8.46
C THR A 439 28.06 17.79 -8.00
N VAL A 440 26.90 18.40 -8.11
CA VAL A 440 25.61 17.78 -7.86
C VAL A 440 24.96 17.44 -9.20
N ARG A 441 24.66 16.15 -9.41
CA ARG A 441 23.95 15.66 -10.61
C ARG A 441 22.52 15.32 -10.26
N ASP A 442 21.60 15.85 -11.02
CA ASP A 442 20.17 15.47 -11.00
C ASP A 442 19.97 14.18 -11.82
N ARG A 443 19.22 13.21 -11.27
CA ARG A 443 18.92 11.93 -11.91
C ARG A 443 18.11 12.08 -13.19
N ASP A 444 17.08 12.93 -13.14
CA ASP A 444 16.06 13.01 -14.20
C ASP A 444 16.54 13.80 -15.39
N THR A 445 17.16 14.95 -15.15
CA THR A 445 17.70 15.81 -16.22
C THR A 445 19.12 15.46 -16.63
N MET A 446 19.87 14.72 -15.77
CA MET A 446 21.31 14.47 -15.86
C MET A 446 22.17 15.75 -15.84
N GLU A 447 21.57 16.90 -15.61
CA GLU A 447 22.29 18.15 -15.45
C GLU A 447 23.17 18.14 -14.20
N GLN A 448 24.25 18.88 -14.28
CA GLN A 448 25.24 18.96 -13.20
C GLN A 448 25.48 20.43 -12.86
N GLU A 449 25.50 20.72 -11.58
CA GLU A 449 25.82 22.05 -11.08
C GLU A 449 26.87 22.00 -9.98
N ARG A 450 27.65 23.08 -9.85
CA ARG A 450 28.69 23.20 -8.83
C ARG A 450 28.12 23.85 -7.59
N VAL A 451 28.19 23.19 -6.45
CA VAL A 451 27.63 23.67 -5.17
C VAL A 451 28.71 23.65 -4.10
N LYS A 452 28.84 24.72 -3.32
CA LYS A 452 29.76 24.77 -2.18
C LYS A 452 29.37 23.73 -1.13
N ILE A 453 30.37 23.08 -0.53
CA ILE A 453 30.12 22.03 0.48
C ILE A 453 29.37 22.63 1.69
N GLU A 454 29.68 23.87 2.08
CA GLU A 454 29.01 24.59 3.17
C GLU A 454 27.53 24.87 2.90
N ASP A 455 27.13 24.97 1.62
CA ASP A 455 25.76 25.29 1.20
C ASP A 455 24.89 24.03 0.94
N LEU A 456 25.49 22.83 0.92
CA LEU A 456 24.80 21.58 0.55
C LEU A 456 23.56 21.33 1.39
N LYS A 457 23.62 21.62 2.69
CA LYS A 457 22.45 21.42 3.56
C LYS A 457 21.27 22.28 3.11
N ALA A 458 21.48 23.58 2.94
CA ALA A 458 20.42 24.49 2.50
C ALA A 458 19.96 24.21 1.07
N TYR A 459 20.87 23.76 0.21
CA TYR A 459 20.54 23.32 -1.14
C TYR A 459 19.59 22.14 -1.13
N PHE A 460 19.90 21.08 -0.39
CA PHE A 460 19.07 19.88 -0.34
C PHE A 460 17.78 20.07 0.47
N GLU A 461 17.74 20.92 1.49
CA GLU A 461 16.49 21.29 2.18
C GLU A 461 15.44 21.76 1.18
N LYS A 462 15.80 22.60 0.20
CA LYS A 462 14.89 23.07 -0.85
C LYS A 462 14.51 21.97 -1.85
N LYS A 463 15.45 21.09 -2.19
CA LYS A 463 15.21 20.00 -3.15
C LYS A 463 14.30 18.89 -2.61
N PHE A 464 14.27 18.71 -1.29
CA PHE A 464 13.44 17.69 -0.61
C PHE A 464 12.21 18.28 0.08
N GLU A 465 11.95 19.58 -0.08
CA GLU A 465 10.71 20.20 0.39
C GLU A 465 9.50 19.64 -0.36
N TRP A 466 8.54 19.10 0.40
CA TRP A 466 7.31 18.49 -0.14
C TRP A 466 6.17 18.58 0.87
#